data_7c1e8d8d5eec922bd7cf7789d5cb225c
#
_entry.id   7c1e8d8d5eec922bd7cf7789d5cb225c
#
_cell.length_a   1.000
_cell.length_b   1.000
_cell.length_c   1.000
_cell.angle_alpha   90.00
_cell.angle_beta   90.00
_cell.angle_gamma   90.00
#
_symmetry.space_group_name_H-M   'P 1'
#
loop_
_entity.id
_entity.type
_entity.pdbx_description
1 polymer ?
#
loop_
_entity_poly.entity_id
_entity_poly.type
_entity_poly.pdbx_seq_one_letter_code
_entity_poly.pdbx_strand_id
1 'polypeptide(L)'
;MNNKEIDITEIIKKLLKKRTLLIKFSFIGIISGILYAFSIPKEYTVEVLLAPESSSGSNSNSLSGMASAFLGVNNINSSNNDALNLQILPEIVESTPFILDLYNSPINDKNNTKMLLSEYIVQEKEAWWNYIIKFPISIINYISSALNSDNNSQDDNKINGFKLSPKEKAILTKITKSINVSIDKKTGIVSIKTTLQDPKASATTANIVTQNIKKYITEYRVQKTKENLSYLTKLREEKKNEYYKIQEKYAAFIDSNRNIISERNKAESERIGNDMQLAYKIYSEIANKTELE
;
A
#
# COMPACT_ATOMS: atom_id res chain seq x y z
N MET A 1 -2.00 22.53 -60.51
CA MET A 1 -1.32 22.08 -59.27
C MET A 1 -0.53 20.86 -59.60
N ASN A 2 0.81 20.97 -59.70
CA ASN A 2 1.68 19.87 -60.04
C ASN A 2 1.85 18.95 -58.84
N ASN A 3 1.16 17.81 -58.83
CA ASN A 3 1.45 16.72 -57.89
C ASN A 3 2.81 16.13 -58.32
N LYS A 4 3.88 16.58 -57.67
CA LYS A 4 5.16 15.85 -57.75
C LYS A 4 4.98 14.54 -56.98
N GLU A 5 4.73 13.46 -57.69
CA GLU A 5 4.84 12.11 -57.14
C GLU A 5 6.27 11.97 -56.60
N ILE A 6 6.40 11.69 -55.32
CA ILE A 6 7.70 11.48 -54.66
C ILE A 6 8.17 10.07 -55.09
N ASP A 7 9.04 10.00 -56.09
CA ASP A 7 9.62 8.72 -56.52
C ASP A 7 10.70 8.31 -55.50
N ILE A 8 10.33 7.33 -54.68
CA ILE A 8 11.19 6.74 -53.64
C ILE A 8 12.46 6.17 -54.23
N THR A 9 12.40 5.62 -55.45
CA THR A 9 13.56 5.03 -56.13
C THR A 9 14.60 6.10 -56.52
N GLU A 10 14.14 7.28 -56.87
CA GLU A 10 15.04 8.43 -57.17
C GLU A 10 15.73 8.94 -55.90
N ILE A 11 15.02 8.98 -54.78
CA ILE A 11 15.60 9.36 -53.45
C ILE A 11 16.67 8.34 -53.05
N ILE A 12 16.42 7.05 -53.17
CA ILE A 12 17.38 5.98 -52.84
C ILE A 12 18.61 6.07 -53.71
N LYS A 13 18.46 6.27 -55.05
CA LYS A 13 19.60 6.46 -55.96
C LYS A 13 20.43 7.71 -55.61
N LYS A 14 19.81 8.83 -55.22
CA LYS A 14 20.50 10.04 -54.76
C LYS A 14 21.25 9.81 -53.47
N LEU A 15 20.68 9.07 -52.52
CA LEU A 15 21.32 8.68 -51.27
C LEU A 15 22.53 7.76 -51.52
N LEU A 16 22.40 6.73 -52.35
CA LEU A 16 23.50 5.83 -52.69
C LEU A 16 24.63 6.51 -53.44
N LYS A 17 24.37 7.57 -54.24
CA LYS A 17 25.37 8.37 -54.91
C LYS A 17 26.26 9.16 -53.93
N LYS A 18 25.71 9.46 -52.70
CA LYS A 18 26.45 10.14 -51.60
C LYS A 18 26.92 9.16 -50.53
N ARG A 19 27.31 7.91 -50.90
CA ARG A 19 27.70 6.81 -49.97
C ARG A 19 28.77 7.23 -48.95
N THR A 20 29.74 8.09 -49.33
CA THR A 20 30.77 8.58 -48.42
C THR A 20 30.20 9.46 -47.29
N LEU A 21 29.14 10.19 -47.58
CA LEU A 21 28.48 11.04 -46.60
C LEU A 21 27.65 10.16 -45.64
N LEU A 22 26.96 9.13 -46.17
CA LEU A 22 26.23 8.17 -45.35
C LEU A 22 27.16 7.41 -44.39
N ILE A 23 28.33 6.96 -44.86
CA ILE A 23 29.34 6.27 -44.05
C ILE A 23 29.83 7.19 -42.92
N LYS A 24 30.12 8.48 -43.24
CA LYS A 24 30.56 9.43 -42.22
C LYS A 24 29.49 9.65 -41.13
N PHE A 25 28.21 9.85 -41.49
CA PHE A 25 27.13 9.99 -40.53
C PHE A 25 26.90 8.73 -39.73
N SER A 26 26.96 7.53 -40.37
CA SER A 26 26.86 6.27 -39.67
C SER A 26 27.98 6.10 -38.62
N PHE A 27 29.20 6.46 -38.98
CA PHE A 27 30.33 6.37 -38.06
C PHE A 27 30.21 7.33 -36.86
N ILE A 28 29.73 8.56 -37.10
CA ILE A 28 29.40 9.53 -36.03
C ILE A 28 28.30 8.97 -35.14
N GLY A 29 27.25 8.36 -35.74
CA GLY A 29 26.16 7.75 -35.00
C GLY A 29 26.62 6.60 -34.11
N ILE A 30 27.50 5.72 -34.61
CA ILE A 30 28.08 4.62 -33.84
C ILE A 30 28.89 5.14 -32.64
N ILE A 31 29.79 6.11 -32.88
CA ILE A 31 30.61 6.71 -31.82
C ILE A 31 29.72 7.35 -30.76
N SER A 32 28.72 8.13 -31.19
CA SER A 32 27.76 8.76 -30.27
C SER A 32 26.96 7.72 -29.48
N GLY A 33 26.52 6.63 -30.10
CA GLY A 33 25.82 5.52 -29.44
C GLY A 33 26.68 4.80 -28.38
N ILE A 34 27.97 4.58 -28.71
CA ILE A 34 28.93 3.99 -27.75
C ILE A 34 29.13 4.91 -26.55
N LEU A 35 29.37 6.20 -26.79
CA LEU A 35 29.53 7.19 -25.71
C LEU A 35 28.29 7.27 -24.83
N TYR A 36 27.10 7.21 -25.43
CA TYR A 36 25.83 7.18 -24.71
C TYR A 36 25.71 5.93 -23.83
N ALA A 37 25.99 4.75 -24.41
CA ALA A 37 25.90 3.48 -23.69
C ALA A 37 26.83 3.39 -22.47
N PHE A 38 28.07 3.89 -22.59
CA PHE A 38 29.02 3.94 -21.47
C PHE A 38 28.69 5.01 -20.44
N SER A 39 27.83 5.96 -20.75
CA SER A 39 27.41 7.04 -19.85
C SER A 39 26.34 6.64 -18.85
N ILE A 40 25.60 5.55 -19.11
CA ILE A 40 24.53 5.09 -18.22
C ILE A 40 25.16 4.38 -17.02
N PRO A 41 24.89 4.82 -15.77
CA PRO A 41 25.39 4.14 -14.59
C PRO A 41 24.76 2.75 -14.49
N LYS A 42 25.51 1.79 -13.94
CA LYS A 42 25.00 0.44 -13.68
C LYS A 42 24.04 0.49 -12.50
N GLU A 43 22.94 -0.24 -12.61
CA GLU A 43 21.94 -0.38 -11.57
C GLU A 43 21.80 -1.87 -11.20
N TYR A 44 21.52 -2.12 -9.93
CA TYR A 44 21.34 -3.46 -9.36
C TYR A 44 19.96 -3.53 -8.74
N THR A 45 19.18 -4.49 -9.20
CA THR A 45 17.84 -4.75 -8.68
C THR A 45 17.85 -5.96 -7.77
N VAL A 46 17.34 -5.79 -6.57
CA VAL A 46 17.09 -6.87 -5.61
C VAL A 46 15.58 -7.05 -5.49
N GLU A 47 15.13 -8.29 -5.58
CA GLU A 47 13.73 -8.66 -5.44
C GLU A 47 13.52 -9.51 -4.17
N VAL A 48 12.55 -9.13 -3.36
CA VAL A 48 12.11 -9.89 -2.18
C VAL A 48 10.65 -10.27 -2.38
N LEU A 49 10.34 -11.55 -2.19
CA LEU A 49 8.98 -12.07 -2.28
C LEU A 49 8.43 -12.34 -0.88
N LEU A 50 7.25 -11.81 -0.60
CA LEU A 50 6.48 -12.09 0.60
C LEU A 50 5.25 -12.90 0.23
N ALA A 51 5.17 -14.12 0.75
CA ALA A 51 3.97 -14.93 0.62
C ALA A 51 3.00 -14.60 1.77
N PRO A 52 1.71 -14.30 1.49
CA PRO A 52 0.73 -14.19 2.55
C PRO A 52 0.48 -15.57 3.16
N GLU A 53 0.33 -15.63 4.47
CA GLU A 53 -0.24 -16.82 5.10
C GLU A 53 -1.71 -16.91 4.69
N SER A 54 -2.03 -17.90 3.85
CA SER A 54 -3.42 -18.25 3.61
C SER A 54 -3.95 -18.93 4.88
N SER A 55 -4.74 -18.24 5.66
CA SER A 55 -5.57 -18.89 6.67
C SER A 55 -6.63 -19.74 5.96
N SER A 56 -6.20 -20.88 5.39
CA SER A 56 -7.09 -21.92 4.92
C SER A 56 -7.57 -22.68 6.15
N GLY A 57 -8.57 -22.14 6.81
CA GLY A 57 -9.09 -22.83 8.00
C GLY A 57 -10.39 -22.26 8.47
N SER A 58 -11.41 -22.75 7.99
CA SER A 58 -12.57 -23.31 8.66
C SER A 58 -13.85 -23.10 7.86
N ASN A 59 -14.39 -24.19 7.41
CA ASN A 59 -15.79 -24.38 7.14
C ASN A 59 -16.62 -23.94 8.36
N SER A 60 -16.87 -22.65 8.51
CA SER A 60 -17.94 -22.18 9.40
C SER A 60 -19.25 -22.30 8.64
N ASN A 61 -19.74 -23.56 8.60
CA ASN A 61 -21.05 -23.87 8.06
C ASN A 61 -22.17 -23.13 8.81
N SER A 62 -22.84 -22.28 8.05
CA SER A 62 -24.30 -22.04 8.09
C SER A 62 -24.94 -21.30 9.27
N LEU A 63 -24.48 -21.36 10.50
CA LEU A 63 -25.17 -20.72 11.62
C LEU A 63 -24.76 -19.25 11.81
N SER A 64 -23.47 -18.94 11.59
CA SER A 64 -22.93 -17.57 11.65
C SER A 64 -23.47 -16.69 10.51
N GLY A 65 -23.78 -17.27 9.35
CA GLY A 65 -24.41 -16.57 8.23
C GLY A 65 -25.83 -16.08 8.53
N MET A 66 -26.60 -16.85 9.27
CA MET A 66 -27.95 -16.45 9.67
C MET A 66 -27.91 -15.35 10.74
N ALA A 67 -27.02 -15.46 11.73
CA ALA A 67 -26.89 -14.45 12.77
C ALA A 67 -26.45 -13.09 12.22
N SER A 68 -25.54 -13.06 11.26
CA SER A 68 -25.10 -11.82 10.61
C SER A 68 -26.20 -11.16 9.78
N ALA A 69 -27.03 -11.95 9.09
CA ALA A 69 -28.18 -11.45 8.34
C ALA A 69 -29.23 -10.84 9.27
N PHE A 70 -29.45 -11.44 10.45
CA PHE A 70 -30.42 -10.96 11.42
C PHE A 70 -29.97 -9.69 12.16
N LEU A 71 -28.68 -9.56 12.40
CA LEU A 71 -28.09 -8.39 13.08
C LEU A 71 -27.85 -7.19 12.13
N GLY A 72 -28.21 -7.31 10.86
CA GLY A 72 -27.98 -6.26 9.86
C GLY A 72 -26.50 -5.99 9.58
N VAL A 73 -25.60 -6.83 10.08
CA VAL A 73 -24.17 -6.71 9.91
C VAL A 73 -23.75 -7.59 8.74
N ASN A 74 -23.99 -7.10 7.54
CA ASN A 74 -23.72 -7.81 6.28
C ASN A 74 -22.25 -8.21 6.06
N ASN A 75 -21.36 -7.99 7.05
CA ASN A 75 -19.91 -8.18 6.89
C ASN A 75 -19.23 -9.02 7.98
N ILE A 76 -19.98 -9.73 8.84
CA ILE A 76 -19.34 -10.52 9.90
C ILE A 76 -18.80 -11.87 9.39
N ASN A 77 -19.19 -12.30 8.20
CA ASN A 77 -18.86 -13.63 7.67
C ASN A 77 -17.80 -13.69 6.57
N SER A 78 -17.04 -12.66 6.36
CA SER A 78 -15.88 -12.82 5.50
C SER A 78 -14.64 -13.11 6.36
N SER A 79 -14.46 -14.37 6.71
CA SER A 79 -13.17 -14.93 7.11
C SER A 79 -12.07 -14.72 6.06
N ASN A 80 -12.40 -14.08 4.94
CA ASN A 80 -11.49 -13.59 3.89
C ASN A 80 -11.34 -12.06 3.86
N ASN A 81 -12.06 -11.31 4.72
CA ASN A 81 -11.84 -9.88 4.95
C ASN A 81 -10.89 -9.69 6.14
N ASP A 82 -9.83 -10.45 6.19
CA ASP A 82 -8.74 -10.15 7.07
C ASP A 82 -8.14 -8.83 6.56
N ALA A 83 -8.73 -7.88 7.07
CA ALA A 83 -8.65 -6.45 7.23
C ALA A 83 -7.67 -5.66 6.34
N LEU A 84 -6.60 -6.20 5.86
CA LEU A 84 -5.72 -5.52 4.93
C LEU A 84 -5.96 -6.04 3.52
N ASN A 85 -6.65 -5.24 2.70
CA ASN A 85 -6.60 -5.47 1.27
C ASN A 85 -5.14 -5.27 0.83
N LEU A 86 -4.41 -6.35 0.66
CA LEU A 86 -2.99 -6.30 0.25
C LEU A 86 -2.80 -5.44 -1.01
N GLN A 87 -3.83 -5.29 -1.83
CA GLN A 87 -3.79 -4.50 -3.06
C GLN A 87 -3.47 -3.01 -2.83
N ILE A 88 -3.63 -2.50 -1.62
CA ILE A 88 -3.26 -1.11 -1.27
C ILE A 88 -1.79 -0.96 -0.86
N LEU A 89 -1.03 -2.05 -0.71
CA LEU A 89 0.38 -1.97 -0.30
C LEU A 89 1.26 -1.13 -1.23
N PRO A 90 1.12 -1.18 -2.56
CA PRO A 90 1.88 -0.29 -3.44
C PRO A 90 1.64 1.19 -3.11
N GLU A 91 0.37 1.57 -2.91
CA GLU A 91 -0.01 2.95 -2.56
C GLU A 91 0.53 3.37 -1.19
N ILE A 92 0.54 2.45 -0.23
CA ILE A 92 1.12 2.70 1.10
C ILE A 92 2.62 2.96 1.00
N VAL A 93 3.35 2.16 0.21
CA VAL A 93 4.80 2.33 0.03
C VAL A 93 5.13 3.63 -0.71
N GLU A 94 4.27 4.10 -1.61
CA GLU A 94 4.42 5.38 -2.29
C GLU A 94 3.97 6.57 -1.41
N SER A 95 3.35 6.33 -0.28
CA SER A 95 2.87 7.39 0.60
C SER A 95 4.03 8.21 1.22
N THR A 96 3.80 9.50 1.40
CA THR A 96 4.81 10.41 1.97
C THR A 96 5.34 9.95 3.33
N PRO A 97 4.52 9.50 4.30
CA PRO A 97 5.03 9.02 5.58
C PRO A 97 5.98 7.83 5.45
N PHE A 98 5.64 6.85 4.61
CA PHE A 98 6.48 5.69 4.39
C PHE A 98 7.83 6.05 3.75
N ILE A 99 7.81 6.93 2.76
CA ILE A 99 9.04 7.38 2.09
C ILE A 99 9.90 8.25 3.03
N LEU A 100 9.30 9.01 3.94
CA LEU A 100 10.05 9.76 4.98
C LEU A 100 10.76 8.85 5.98
N ASP A 101 10.12 7.73 6.36
CA ASP A 101 10.79 6.73 7.20
C ASP A 101 11.99 6.12 6.48
N LEU A 102 11.86 5.85 5.19
CA LEU A 102 12.97 5.35 4.37
C LEU A 102 14.06 6.39 4.17
N TYR A 103 13.71 7.66 3.99
CA TYR A 103 14.66 8.76 3.84
C TYR A 103 15.67 8.81 5.00
N ASN A 104 15.20 8.57 6.21
CA ASN A 104 16.01 8.57 7.44
C ASN A 104 16.60 7.19 7.79
N SER A 105 16.38 6.18 6.95
CA SER A 105 16.82 4.83 7.26
C SER A 105 18.32 4.66 6.99
N PRO A 106 19.07 4.03 7.92
CA PRO A 106 20.48 3.74 7.72
C PRO A 106 20.65 2.55 6.77
N ILE A 107 21.44 2.73 5.73
CA ILE A 107 21.82 1.67 4.79
C ILE A 107 23.32 1.42 4.83
N ASN A 108 23.75 0.27 4.30
CA ASN A 108 25.16 -0.06 4.15
C ASN A 108 25.53 0.02 2.66
N ASP A 109 26.57 0.75 2.37
CA ASP A 109 27.22 0.81 1.04
C ASP A 109 28.16 -0.40 0.84
N LYS A 110 28.63 -0.59 -0.39
CA LYS A 110 29.61 -1.59 -0.81
C LYS A 110 30.81 -1.69 0.13
N ASN A 111 31.28 -0.55 0.63
CA ASN A 111 32.41 -0.44 1.55
C ASN A 111 32.04 -0.71 3.03
N ASN A 112 30.86 -1.19 3.34
CA ASN A 112 30.32 -1.30 4.71
C ASN A 112 30.18 0.05 5.44
N THR A 113 30.20 1.17 4.75
CA THR A 113 29.95 2.47 5.34
C THR A 113 28.45 2.60 5.63
N LYS A 114 28.13 2.94 6.87
CA LYS A 114 26.75 3.27 7.26
C LYS A 114 26.46 4.70 6.90
N MET A 115 25.43 4.94 6.12
CA MET A 115 24.92 6.26 5.77
C MET A 115 23.40 6.24 5.67
N LEU A 116 22.77 7.40 5.65
CA LEU A 116 21.32 7.48 5.42
C LEU A 116 21.01 7.23 3.94
N LEU A 117 19.85 6.62 3.66
CA LEU A 117 19.40 6.40 2.28
C LEU A 117 19.33 7.71 1.51
N SER A 118 18.90 8.80 2.15
CA SER A 118 18.91 10.15 1.55
C SER A 118 20.28 10.63 1.12
N GLU A 119 21.29 10.42 1.95
CA GLU A 119 22.68 10.79 1.63
C GLU A 119 23.23 9.96 0.48
N TYR A 120 22.93 8.67 0.47
CA TYR A 120 23.30 7.76 -0.60
C TYR A 120 22.71 8.20 -1.95
N ILE A 121 21.40 8.50 -1.99
CA ILE A 121 20.70 8.94 -3.21
C ILE A 121 21.29 10.24 -3.77
N VAL A 122 21.78 11.15 -2.91
CA VAL A 122 22.47 12.38 -3.36
C VAL A 122 23.82 12.08 -3.98
N GLN A 123 24.52 11.04 -3.50
CA GLN A 123 25.85 10.63 -4.01
C GLN A 123 25.77 9.76 -5.28
N GLU A 124 24.58 9.27 -5.65
CA GLU A 124 24.40 8.49 -6.88
C GLU A 124 24.85 9.28 -8.13
N LYS A 125 25.58 8.60 -9.00
CA LYS A 125 26.08 9.19 -10.24
C LYS A 125 24.92 9.43 -11.21
N GLU A 126 24.74 10.66 -11.63
CA GLU A 126 23.85 10.97 -12.74
C GLU A 126 24.63 10.92 -14.06
N ALA A 127 23.98 10.42 -15.12
CA ALA A 127 24.56 10.45 -16.45
C ALA A 127 24.85 11.91 -16.87
N TRP A 128 26.04 12.19 -17.37
CA TRP A 128 26.49 13.55 -17.71
C TRP A 128 25.57 14.28 -18.70
N TRP A 129 24.91 13.54 -19.57
CA TRP A 129 23.98 14.13 -20.55
C TRP A 129 22.67 14.63 -19.87
N ASN A 130 22.34 14.18 -18.66
CA ASN A 130 21.23 14.75 -17.87
C ASN A 130 21.46 16.23 -17.57
N TYR A 131 22.71 16.65 -17.40
CA TYR A 131 23.03 18.05 -17.21
C TYR A 131 22.74 18.88 -18.48
N ILE A 132 22.97 18.30 -19.68
CA ILE A 132 22.68 18.95 -20.95
C ILE A 132 21.16 19.09 -21.18
N ILE A 133 20.39 18.08 -20.85
CA ILE A 133 18.92 18.11 -20.98
C ILE A 133 18.30 19.06 -19.94
N LYS A 134 18.83 19.08 -18.71
CA LYS A 134 18.36 19.97 -17.64
C LYS A 134 18.80 21.42 -17.82
N PHE A 135 19.83 21.70 -18.68
CA PHE A 135 20.39 23.03 -18.88
C PHE A 135 19.34 24.09 -19.26
N PRO A 136 18.44 23.88 -20.24
CA PRO A 136 17.42 24.88 -20.57
C PRO A 136 16.42 25.09 -19.42
N ILE A 137 16.12 24.08 -18.64
CA ILE A 137 15.19 24.16 -17.49
C ILE A 137 15.85 24.88 -16.31
N SER A 138 17.15 24.66 -16.08
CA SER A 138 17.88 25.33 -15.00
C SER A 138 18.00 26.84 -15.23
N ILE A 139 18.08 27.31 -16.48
CA ILE A 139 18.07 28.74 -16.82
C ILE A 139 16.71 29.35 -16.48
N ILE A 140 15.61 28.68 -16.80
CA ILE A 140 14.25 29.15 -16.49
C ILE A 140 14.07 29.22 -14.97
N ASN A 141 14.53 28.21 -14.23
CA ASN A 141 14.46 28.20 -12.76
C ASN A 141 15.36 29.26 -12.13
N TYR A 142 16.54 29.54 -12.70
CA TYR A 142 17.42 30.61 -12.24
C TYR A 142 16.81 31.99 -12.44
N ILE A 143 16.15 32.22 -13.56
CA ILE A 143 15.43 33.48 -13.84
C ILE A 143 14.22 33.61 -12.90
N SER A 144 13.45 32.55 -12.65
CA SER A 144 12.32 32.58 -11.75
C SER A 144 12.71 32.77 -10.28
N SER A 145 13.85 32.21 -9.85
CA SER A 145 14.36 32.39 -8.49
C SER A 145 15.00 33.77 -8.29
N ALA A 146 15.52 34.37 -9.35
CA ALA A 146 16.01 35.75 -9.31
C ALA A 146 14.91 36.81 -9.24
N LEU A 147 13.68 36.42 -9.70
CA LEU A 147 12.49 37.25 -9.63
C LEU A 147 11.71 37.06 -8.31
N ASN A 148 11.86 35.91 -7.66
CA ASN A 148 11.22 35.60 -6.37
C ASN A 148 12.32 35.47 -5.29
N SER A 149 12.77 36.61 -4.77
CA SER A 149 13.66 36.67 -3.60
C SER A 149 12.85 36.44 -2.32
N ASP A 150 12.48 35.21 -2.03
CA ASP A 150 12.15 34.81 -0.70
C ASP A 150 13.21 33.83 -0.17
N ASN A 151 14.22 34.46 0.44
CA ASN A 151 15.22 33.81 1.25
C ASN A 151 14.58 33.35 2.55
N ASN A 152 14.23 32.07 2.67
CA ASN A 152 14.12 31.42 3.96
C ASN A 152 14.79 30.04 3.90
N SER A 153 16.11 30.11 4.01
CA SER A 153 16.93 28.96 4.41
C SER A 153 16.91 28.89 5.94
N GLN A 154 15.96 28.17 6.49
CA GLN A 154 16.09 27.69 7.86
C GLN A 154 16.46 26.21 7.80
N ASP A 155 17.69 25.99 8.20
CA ASP A 155 18.31 24.71 8.52
C ASP A 155 17.65 24.18 9.81
N ASP A 156 16.51 23.50 9.68
CA ASP A 156 15.95 22.70 10.76
C ASP A 156 16.05 21.23 10.35
N ASN A 157 16.93 20.52 11.05
CA ASN A 157 17.27 19.11 10.90
C ASN A 157 16.12 18.13 11.16
N LYS A 158 14.88 18.58 11.11
CA LYS A 158 13.67 17.75 11.12
C LYS A 158 12.81 18.06 9.91
N ILE A 159 12.78 17.10 8.98
CA ILE A 159 11.89 17.15 7.83
C ILE A 159 10.45 17.11 8.31
N ASN A 160 9.78 18.26 8.21
CA ASN A 160 8.35 18.35 8.42
C ASN A 160 7.67 17.96 7.11
N GLY A 161 6.92 16.84 7.07
CA GLY A 161 6.21 16.35 5.89
C GLY A 161 5.26 17.37 5.23
N PHE A 162 5.01 18.51 5.89
CA PHE A 162 4.19 19.62 5.39
C PHE A 162 4.98 20.74 4.68
N LYS A 163 6.30 20.84 4.87
CA LYS A 163 7.17 21.84 4.22
C LYS A 163 8.44 21.18 3.73
N LEU A 164 8.38 20.57 2.57
CA LEU A 164 9.54 19.97 1.91
C LEU A 164 10.24 21.00 1.03
N SER A 165 11.55 21.10 1.19
CA SER A 165 12.36 21.90 0.27
C SER A 165 12.38 21.25 -1.14
N PRO A 166 12.60 22.00 -2.22
CA PRO A 166 12.71 21.43 -3.56
C PRO A 166 13.75 20.32 -3.68
N LYS A 167 14.84 20.40 -2.92
CA LYS A 167 15.90 19.37 -2.88
C LYS A 167 15.40 18.09 -2.20
N GLU A 168 14.75 18.19 -1.05
CA GLU A 168 14.17 17.05 -0.34
C GLU A 168 13.11 16.37 -1.19
N LYS A 169 12.23 17.13 -1.83
CA LYS A 169 11.22 16.58 -2.75
C LYS A 169 11.85 15.79 -3.90
N ALA A 170 12.96 16.27 -4.45
CA ALA A 170 13.69 15.56 -5.51
C ALA A 170 14.27 14.24 -4.99
N ILE A 171 14.83 14.21 -3.76
CA ILE A 171 15.37 13.01 -3.13
C ILE A 171 14.23 12.02 -2.84
N LEU A 172 13.12 12.45 -2.24
CA LEU A 172 11.95 11.59 -2.00
C LEU A 172 11.42 10.98 -3.29
N THR A 173 11.34 11.76 -4.36
CA THR A 173 10.92 11.26 -5.68
C THR A 173 11.90 10.20 -6.23
N LYS A 174 13.21 10.37 -6.03
CA LYS A 174 14.20 9.35 -6.42
C LYS A 174 14.04 8.08 -5.59
N ILE A 175 13.85 8.18 -4.27
CA ILE A 175 13.59 7.03 -3.39
C ILE A 175 12.34 6.28 -3.85
N THR A 176 11.22 6.99 -4.09
CA THR A 176 9.99 6.36 -4.59
C THR A 176 10.21 5.61 -5.90
N LYS A 177 10.97 6.19 -6.84
CA LYS A 177 11.28 5.54 -8.12
C LYS A 177 12.23 4.34 -8.00
N SER A 178 13.06 4.30 -6.97
CA SER A 178 13.99 3.18 -6.73
C SER A 178 13.29 1.96 -6.12
N ILE A 179 12.04 2.10 -5.67
CA ILE A 179 11.27 1.05 -5.02
C ILE A 179 10.03 0.76 -5.84
N ASN A 180 9.80 -0.50 -6.16
CA ASN A 180 8.59 -0.95 -6.83
C ASN A 180 7.99 -2.11 -6.04
N VAL A 181 6.73 -1.95 -5.63
CA VAL A 181 5.97 -2.99 -4.94
C VAL A 181 4.82 -3.41 -5.82
N SER A 182 4.73 -4.69 -6.10
CA SER A 182 3.65 -5.26 -6.92
C SER A 182 3.08 -6.52 -6.27
N ILE A 183 1.83 -6.82 -6.59
CA ILE A 183 1.12 -7.97 -6.04
C ILE A 183 0.56 -8.81 -7.17
N ASP A 184 0.88 -10.08 -7.14
CA ASP A 184 0.24 -11.05 -8.02
C ASP A 184 -1.21 -11.30 -7.52
N LYS A 185 -2.18 -10.88 -8.32
CA LYS A 185 -3.60 -11.01 -7.99
C LYS A 185 -4.09 -12.46 -7.88
N LYS A 186 -3.37 -13.42 -8.46
CA LYS A 186 -3.73 -14.84 -8.42
C LYS A 186 -3.21 -15.53 -7.16
N THR A 187 -1.95 -15.23 -6.82
CA THR A 187 -1.25 -15.91 -5.71
C THR A 187 -1.26 -15.09 -4.42
N GLY A 188 -1.53 -13.80 -4.50
CA GLY A 188 -1.40 -12.86 -3.37
C GLY A 188 0.06 -12.58 -2.99
N ILE A 189 1.03 -13.08 -3.72
CA ILE A 189 2.45 -12.85 -3.43
C ILE A 189 2.78 -11.38 -3.68
N VAL A 190 3.41 -10.76 -2.69
CA VAL A 190 3.93 -9.40 -2.78
C VAL A 190 5.39 -9.45 -3.22
N SER A 191 5.69 -8.83 -4.35
CA SER A 191 7.06 -8.65 -4.86
C SER A 191 7.52 -7.22 -4.56
N ILE A 192 8.65 -7.11 -3.85
CA ILE A 192 9.31 -5.84 -3.50
C ILE A 192 10.62 -5.79 -4.28
N LYS A 193 10.73 -4.84 -5.21
CA LYS A 193 11.94 -4.61 -6.00
C LYS A 193 12.58 -3.29 -5.60
N THR A 194 13.87 -3.32 -5.33
CA THR A 194 14.66 -2.11 -5.10
C THR A 194 15.80 -2.05 -6.07
N THR A 195 15.98 -0.90 -6.71
CA THR A 195 16.98 -0.67 -7.76
C THR A 195 17.85 0.53 -7.38
N LEU A 196 19.13 0.29 -7.10
CA LEU A 196 20.12 1.31 -6.77
C LEU A 196 21.44 0.99 -7.50
N GLN A 197 22.39 1.96 -7.51
CA GLN A 197 23.68 1.78 -8.18
C GLN A 197 24.66 0.87 -7.43
N ASP A 198 24.37 0.50 -6.20
CA ASP A 198 25.17 -0.39 -5.39
C ASP A 198 24.37 -1.62 -4.98
N PRO A 199 24.86 -2.85 -5.20
CA PRO A 199 24.14 -4.09 -4.90
C PRO A 199 23.86 -4.25 -3.41
N LYS A 200 24.75 -3.78 -2.53
CA LYS A 200 24.59 -3.88 -1.09
C LYS A 200 23.59 -2.86 -0.55
N ALA A 201 23.64 -1.62 -1.09
CA ALA A 201 22.65 -0.61 -0.79
C ALA A 201 21.25 -1.07 -1.25
N SER A 202 21.12 -1.67 -2.45
CA SER A 202 19.87 -2.27 -2.94
C SER A 202 19.34 -3.34 -1.98
N ALA A 203 20.22 -4.28 -1.56
CA ALA A 203 19.80 -5.37 -0.67
C ALA A 203 19.40 -4.85 0.72
N THR A 204 20.17 -3.91 1.28
CA THR A 204 19.84 -3.32 2.58
C THR A 204 18.53 -2.55 2.52
N THR A 205 18.32 -1.76 1.47
CA THR A 205 17.08 -1.02 1.25
C THR A 205 15.89 -1.97 1.07
N ALA A 206 16.03 -3.05 0.28
CA ALA A 206 15.00 -4.06 0.12
C ALA A 206 14.58 -4.68 1.46
N ASN A 207 15.56 -4.98 2.32
CA ASN A 207 15.28 -5.53 3.64
C ASN A 207 14.55 -4.52 4.54
N ILE A 208 14.97 -3.25 4.55
CA ILE A 208 14.32 -2.19 5.33
C ILE A 208 12.87 -1.98 4.85
N VAL A 209 12.65 -1.87 3.54
CA VAL A 209 11.29 -1.76 2.97
C VAL A 209 10.43 -2.95 3.40
N THR A 210 10.99 -4.16 3.33
CA THR A 210 10.30 -5.39 3.76
C THR A 210 9.92 -5.34 5.24
N GLN A 211 10.85 -4.91 6.11
CA GLN A 211 10.59 -4.78 7.54
C GLN A 211 9.54 -3.71 7.84
N ASN A 212 9.59 -2.56 7.18
CA ASN A 212 8.63 -1.49 7.34
C ASN A 212 7.23 -1.91 6.88
N ILE A 213 7.12 -2.64 5.77
CA ILE A 213 5.84 -3.21 5.30
C ILE A 213 5.29 -4.21 6.34
N LYS A 214 6.11 -5.13 6.83
CA LYS A 214 5.69 -6.09 7.87
C LYS A 214 5.21 -5.38 9.14
N LYS A 215 5.96 -4.37 9.60
CA LYS A 215 5.59 -3.56 10.75
C LYS A 215 4.25 -2.86 10.53
N TYR A 216 4.07 -2.20 9.40
CA TYR A 216 2.82 -1.52 9.04
C TYR A 216 1.63 -2.47 9.03
N ILE A 217 1.77 -3.64 8.38
CA ILE A 217 0.71 -4.66 8.36
C ILE A 217 0.35 -5.13 9.77
N THR A 218 1.37 -5.38 10.59
CA THR A 218 1.17 -5.85 11.98
C THR A 218 0.46 -4.80 12.83
N GLU A 219 0.91 -3.55 12.76
CA GLU A 219 0.31 -2.43 13.50
C GLU A 219 -1.14 -2.20 13.07
N TYR A 220 -1.40 -2.22 11.77
CA TYR A 220 -2.77 -2.08 11.24
C TYR A 220 -3.69 -3.20 11.72
N ARG A 221 -3.24 -4.47 11.65
CA ARG A 221 -4.01 -5.62 12.14
C ARG A 221 -4.31 -5.51 13.62
N VAL A 222 -3.28 -5.24 14.44
CA VAL A 222 -3.46 -5.08 15.89
C VAL A 222 -4.43 -3.96 16.21
N GLN A 223 -4.34 -2.82 15.52
CA GLN A 223 -5.27 -1.71 15.72
C GLN A 223 -6.70 -2.12 15.35
N LYS A 224 -6.88 -2.78 14.23
CA LYS A 224 -8.19 -3.24 13.75
C LYS A 224 -8.83 -4.26 14.68
N THR A 225 -8.04 -5.23 15.15
CA THR A 225 -8.49 -6.22 16.14
C THR A 225 -8.93 -5.57 17.45
N LYS A 226 -8.16 -4.57 17.94
CA LYS A 226 -8.56 -3.81 19.14
C LYS A 226 -9.89 -3.07 18.96
N GLU A 227 -10.10 -2.46 17.79
CA GLU A 227 -11.37 -1.78 17.47
C GLU A 227 -12.52 -2.76 17.42
N ASN A 228 -12.35 -3.91 16.76
CA ASN A 228 -13.34 -4.98 16.71
C ASN A 228 -13.68 -5.52 18.10
N LEU A 229 -12.66 -5.82 18.90
CA LEU A 229 -12.84 -6.31 20.27
C LEU A 229 -13.62 -5.30 21.13
N SER A 230 -13.29 -4.01 21.02
CA SER A 230 -14.03 -2.95 21.72
C SER A 230 -15.50 -2.89 21.29
N TYR A 231 -15.77 -3.01 19.99
CA TYR A 231 -17.13 -3.05 19.45
C TYR A 231 -17.88 -4.29 19.93
N LEU A 232 -17.28 -5.48 19.81
CA LEU A 232 -17.91 -6.75 20.23
C LEU A 232 -18.18 -6.76 21.74
N THR A 233 -17.28 -6.20 22.55
CA THR A 233 -17.47 -6.11 24.01
C THR A 233 -18.68 -5.25 24.35
N LYS A 234 -18.85 -4.11 23.69
CA LYS A 234 -20.02 -3.23 23.88
C LYS A 234 -21.31 -3.92 23.44
N LEU A 235 -21.28 -4.57 22.26
CA LEU A 235 -22.42 -5.28 21.71
C LEU A 235 -22.82 -6.46 22.61
N ARG A 236 -21.85 -7.20 23.15
CA ARG A 236 -22.10 -8.29 24.11
C ARG A 236 -22.84 -7.78 25.34
N GLU A 237 -22.43 -6.65 25.91
CA GLU A 237 -23.06 -6.07 27.10
C GLU A 237 -24.47 -5.55 26.80
N GLU A 238 -24.69 -4.98 25.63
CA GLU A 238 -26.02 -4.58 25.15
C GLU A 238 -26.95 -5.79 25.04
N LYS A 239 -26.53 -6.85 24.35
CA LYS A 239 -27.36 -8.05 24.14
C LYS A 239 -27.56 -8.88 25.38
N LYS A 240 -26.61 -8.87 26.31
CA LYS A 240 -26.78 -9.44 27.64
C LYS A 240 -27.92 -8.75 28.42
N ASN A 241 -27.90 -7.41 28.41
CA ASN A 241 -28.94 -6.62 29.06
C ASN A 241 -30.34 -6.82 28.42
N GLU A 242 -30.37 -6.95 27.10
CA GLU A 242 -31.61 -7.29 26.35
C GLU A 242 -32.13 -8.65 26.75
N TYR A 243 -31.30 -9.70 26.79
CA TYR A 243 -31.64 -11.02 27.24
C TYR A 243 -32.19 -11.00 28.67
N TYR A 244 -31.55 -10.34 29.61
CA TYR A 244 -32.02 -10.26 31.00
C TYR A 244 -33.38 -9.56 31.15
N LYS A 245 -33.64 -8.49 30.37
CA LYS A 245 -34.97 -7.85 30.34
C LYS A 245 -36.07 -8.77 29.83
N ILE A 246 -35.77 -9.57 28.79
CA ILE A 246 -36.76 -10.52 28.26
C ILE A 246 -36.96 -11.69 29.25
N GLN A 247 -35.87 -12.15 29.88
CA GLN A 247 -35.92 -13.18 30.92
C GLN A 247 -36.81 -12.74 32.11
N GLU A 248 -36.62 -11.51 32.60
CA GLU A 248 -37.45 -10.94 33.67
C GLU A 248 -38.92 -10.85 33.24
N LYS A 249 -39.18 -10.44 32.00
CA LYS A 249 -40.51 -10.35 31.42
C LYS A 249 -41.18 -11.71 31.35
N TYR A 250 -40.43 -12.75 30.92
CA TYR A 250 -40.91 -14.12 30.89
C TYR A 250 -41.24 -14.64 32.30
N ALA A 251 -40.34 -14.45 33.25
CA ALA A 251 -40.55 -14.85 34.66
C ALA A 251 -41.80 -14.18 35.28
N ALA A 252 -41.92 -12.87 35.11
CA ALA A 252 -43.07 -12.10 35.59
C ALA A 252 -44.42 -12.60 34.96
N PHE A 253 -44.38 -12.94 33.65
CA PHE A 253 -45.56 -13.47 32.98
C PHE A 253 -45.95 -14.83 33.53
N ILE A 254 -45.00 -15.75 33.74
CA ILE A 254 -45.25 -17.07 34.32
C ILE A 254 -45.79 -16.98 35.77
N ASP A 255 -45.17 -16.09 36.60
CA ASP A 255 -45.61 -15.90 37.98
C ASP A 255 -47.02 -15.32 38.08
N SER A 256 -47.40 -14.41 37.19
CA SER A 256 -48.71 -13.80 37.11
C SER A 256 -49.80 -14.75 36.59
N ASN A 257 -49.43 -15.78 35.86
CA ASN A 257 -50.36 -16.71 35.18
C ASN A 257 -50.10 -18.17 35.57
N ARG A 258 -49.92 -18.46 36.87
CA ARG A 258 -49.63 -19.83 37.38
C ARG A 258 -50.62 -20.89 36.95
N ASN A 259 -51.91 -20.55 36.71
CA ASN A 259 -52.96 -21.44 36.17
C ASN A 259 -53.26 -21.03 34.71
N ILE A 260 -52.41 -21.38 33.76
CA ILE A 260 -52.60 -21.10 32.33
C ILE A 260 -53.68 -22.06 31.78
N ILE A 261 -54.94 -21.65 31.85
CA ILE A 261 -56.08 -22.42 31.30
C ILE A 261 -56.43 -21.91 29.88
N SER A 262 -56.15 -20.67 29.59
CA SER A 262 -56.51 -20.05 28.32
C SER A 262 -55.43 -20.32 27.23
N GLU A 263 -55.88 -20.77 26.05
CA GLU A 263 -55.03 -20.98 24.88
C GLU A 263 -54.27 -19.67 24.47
N ARG A 264 -54.88 -18.51 24.70
CA ARG A 264 -54.25 -17.22 24.49
C ARG A 264 -53.02 -17.01 25.38
N ASN A 265 -53.12 -17.36 26.65
CA ASN A 265 -52.01 -17.24 27.61
C ASN A 265 -50.92 -18.26 27.31
N LYS A 266 -51.22 -19.45 26.80
CA LYS A 266 -50.25 -20.43 26.34
C LYS A 266 -49.45 -19.89 25.14
N ALA A 267 -50.17 -19.38 24.15
CA ALA A 267 -49.52 -18.81 22.96
C ALA A 267 -48.60 -17.59 23.30
N GLU A 268 -49.02 -16.75 24.26
CA GLU A 268 -48.22 -15.62 24.71
C GLU A 268 -46.98 -16.07 25.51
N SER A 269 -47.12 -17.12 26.36
CA SER A 269 -46.00 -17.75 27.06
C SER A 269 -44.97 -18.32 26.08
N GLU A 270 -45.43 -19.03 25.06
CA GLU A 270 -44.56 -19.58 24.03
C GLU A 270 -43.85 -18.47 23.24
N ARG A 271 -44.54 -17.36 22.90
CA ARG A 271 -43.96 -16.23 22.20
C ARG A 271 -42.84 -15.59 23.02
N ILE A 272 -43.07 -15.24 24.28
CA ILE A 272 -42.06 -14.63 25.16
C ILE A 272 -40.91 -15.61 25.43
N GLY A 273 -41.19 -16.90 25.57
CA GLY A 273 -40.21 -17.97 25.73
C GLY A 273 -39.29 -18.09 24.50
N ASN A 274 -39.87 -18.03 23.29
CA ASN A 274 -39.12 -18.04 22.04
C ASN A 274 -38.24 -16.77 21.88
N ASP A 275 -38.79 -15.61 22.24
CA ASP A 275 -38.06 -14.34 22.25
C ASP A 275 -36.85 -14.41 23.21
N MET A 276 -37.03 -15.00 24.40
CA MET A 276 -35.95 -15.21 25.38
C MET A 276 -34.87 -16.15 24.84
N GLN A 277 -35.26 -17.27 24.21
CA GLN A 277 -34.32 -18.22 23.62
C GLN A 277 -33.53 -17.57 22.50
N LEU A 278 -34.18 -16.77 21.64
CA LEU A 278 -33.54 -16.05 20.56
C LEU A 278 -32.51 -15.02 21.09
N ALA A 279 -32.93 -14.25 22.11
CA ALA A 279 -32.04 -13.28 22.74
C ALA A 279 -30.81 -13.94 23.40
N TYR A 280 -31.01 -15.08 24.08
CA TYR A 280 -29.93 -15.89 24.64
C TYR A 280 -28.95 -16.38 23.56
N LYS A 281 -29.49 -16.88 22.45
CA LYS A 281 -28.69 -17.39 21.33
C LYS A 281 -27.84 -16.27 20.73
N ILE A 282 -28.41 -15.09 20.50
CA ILE A 282 -27.69 -13.92 19.98
C ILE A 282 -26.58 -13.52 20.98
N TYR A 283 -26.89 -13.40 22.27
CA TYR A 283 -25.89 -13.07 23.28
C TYR A 283 -24.78 -14.09 23.36
N SER A 284 -25.09 -15.40 23.33
CA SER A 284 -24.07 -16.46 23.41
C SER A 284 -23.15 -16.48 22.17
N GLU A 285 -23.68 -16.23 20.98
CA GLU A 285 -22.88 -16.13 19.76
C GLU A 285 -21.91 -14.95 19.80
N ILE A 286 -22.35 -13.79 20.28
CA ILE A 286 -21.50 -12.61 20.43
C ILE A 286 -20.46 -12.85 21.51
N ALA A 287 -20.82 -13.49 22.63
CA ALA A 287 -19.87 -13.82 23.68
C ALA A 287 -18.76 -14.74 23.17
N ASN A 288 -19.11 -15.82 22.47
CA ASN A 288 -18.16 -16.74 21.87
C ASN A 288 -17.23 -16.01 20.85
N LYS A 289 -17.80 -15.10 20.05
CA LYS A 289 -17.02 -14.35 19.09
C LYS A 289 -16.04 -13.37 19.76
N THR A 290 -16.44 -12.76 20.87
CA THR A 290 -15.58 -11.88 21.67
C THR A 290 -14.39 -12.62 22.30
N GLU A 291 -14.54 -13.93 22.61
CA GLU A 291 -13.47 -14.76 23.17
C GLU A 291 -12.50 -15.29 22.10
N LEU A 292 -12.90 -15.30 20.82
CA LEU A 292 -12.09 -15.79 19.72
C LEU A 292 -11.22 -14.68 19.07
N GLU A 293 -11.55 -13.39 19.28
CA GLU A 293 -10.75 -12.23 18.83
C GLU A 293 -9.60 -11.93 19.78
#